data_86f26ca6da966e78e0261263c4f67d95
#
_entry.id   86f26ca6da966e78e0261263c4f67d95
#
_cell.length_a   1.000
_cell.length_b   1.000
_cell.length_c   1.000
_cell.angle_alpha   90.00
_cell.angle_beta   90.00
_cell.angle_gamma   90.00
#
_symmetry.space_group_name_H-M   'P 1'
#
loop_
_entity.id
_entity.type
_entity.pdbx_description
1 polymer ?
#
loop_
_entity_poly.entity_id
_entity_poly.type
_entity_poly.pdbx_seq_one_letter_code
_entity_poly.pdbx_strand_id
1 'polypeptide(L)'
;TTLFRSVARKLRVAAYARVSSSSEDQLNSYRVQNQYYSELISSNPDWEMVDIYADEGITGTSVEKREDFQRMMQDCRKGKIDRILVKSISRFARNTKDCLAAVRELKELGVSVLFEEQGIDTARVSSEMVTAIMASLAQKGSESISGNVQWGYQKRMEGGKFNTCKAPYGFTLHE
;
A
#
# COMPACT_ATOMS: atom_id res chain seq x y z
N THR A 1 -18.39 -42.29 21.86
CA THR A 1 -18.73 -40.89 21.51
C THR A 1 -17.61 -40.35 20.62
N THR A 2 -17.80 -40.46 19.29
CA THR A 2 -16.82 -40.02 18.27
C THR A 2 -16.91 -38.51 18.16
N LEU A 3 -15.94 -37.81 18.74
CA LEU A 3 -15.77 -36.36 18.54
C LEU A 3 -15.41 -36.14 17.07
N PHE A 4 -16.36 -35.69 16.26
CA PHE A 4 -16.10 -35.06 14.97
C PHE A 4 -15.30 -33.79 15.21
N ARG A 5 -13.97 -33.90 15.14
CA ARG A 5 -13.09 -32.77 15.03
C ARG A 5 -13.34 -32.18 13.63
N SER A 6 -14.20 -31.16 13.55
CA SER A 6 -14.35 -30.38 12.33
C SER A 6 -12.95 -29.88 11.97
N VAL A 7 -12.40 -30.36 10.87
CA VAL A 7 -11.15 -29.86 10.30
C VAL A 7 -11.46 -28.42 9.90
N ALA A 8 -11.06 -27.47 10.74
CA ALA A 8 -11.24 -26.06 10.44
C ALA A 8 -10.52 -25.79 9.12
N ARG A 9 -11.26 -25.33 8.11
CA ARG A 9 -10.69 -24.98 6.80
C ARG A 9 -9.59 -23.96 7.01
N LYS A 10 -8.40 -24.22 6.46
CA LYS A 10 -7.32 -23.26 6.46
C LYS A 10 -7.73 -21.97 5.76
N LEU A 11 -7.27 -20.85 6.28
CA LEU A 11 -7.48 -19.53 5.71
C LEU A 11 -6.62 -19.40 4.45
N ARG A 12 -7.23 -19.12 3.32
CA ARG A 12 -6.53 -18.95 2.04
C ARG A 12 -5.93 -17.55 1.99
N VAL A 13 -4.61 -17.49 2.05
CA VAL A 13 -3.84 -16.25 2.19
C VAL A 13 -3.08 -15.95 0.92
N ALA A 14 -3.18 -14.71 0.46
CA ALA A 14 -2.37 -14.17 -0.62
C ALA A 14 -1.51 -13.02 -0.09
N ALA A 15 -0.40 -12.72 -0.77
CA ALA A 15 0.37 -11.52 -0.52
C ALA A 15 0.33 -10.60 -1.73
N TYR A 16 0.37 -9.28 -1.49
CA TYR A 16 0.54 -8.29 -2.53
C TYR A 16 1.78 -7.45 -2.29
N ALA A 17 2.65 -7.40 -3.29
CA ALA A 17 3.91 -6.68 -3.28
C ALA A 17 3.96 -5.64 -4.40
N ARG A 18 4.75 -4.58 -4.19
CA ARG A 18 5.09 -3.62 -5.22
C ARG A 18 6.60 -3.42 -5.22
N VAL A 19 7.26 -3.78 -6.31
CA VAL A 19 8.72 -3.74 -6.46
C VAL A 19 9.14 -2.53 -7.27
N SER A 20 10.32 -1.95 -6.98
CA SER A 20 10.86 -0.79 -7.70
C SER A 20 11.39 -1.18 -9.08
N SER A 21 11.37 -0.24 -10.04
CA SER A 21 11.63 -0.46 -11.47
C SER A 21 13.10 -0.47 -11.90
N SER A 22 14.10 -0.50 -11.00
CA SER A 22 15.50 -0.61 -11.40
C SER A 22 15.89 -2.09 -11.63
N SER A 23 16.45 -2.41 -12.79
CA SER A 23 16.51 -3.77 -13.35
C SER A 23 17.23 -4.85 -12.51
N GLU A 24 18.28 -4.54 -11.78
CA GLU A 24 18.98 -5.52 -10.92
C GLU A 24 18.40 -5.55 -9.49
N ASP A 25 18.05 -4.41 -8.93
CA ASP A 25 17.41 -4.30 -7.62
C ASP A 25 15.98 -4.86 -7.61
N GLN A 26 15.32 -4.87 -8.76
CA GLN A 26 13.95 -5.37 -8.92
C GLN A 26 13.86 -6.88 -8.72
N LEU A 27 14.72 -7.64 -9.39
CA LEU A 27 14.76 -9.10 -9.26
C LEU A 27 15.12 -9.51 -7.83
N ASN A 28 16.06 -8.80 -7.20
CA ASN A 28 16.47 -9.05 -5.83
C ASN A 28 15.36 -8.68 -4.85
N SER A 29 14.72 -7.52 -5.04
CA SER A 29 13.60 -7.06 -4.21
C SER A 29 12.38 -7.98 -4.33
N TYR A 30 12.05 -8.47 -5.53
CA TYR A 30 10.98 -9.44 -5.74
C TYR A 30 11.26 -10.77 -5.04
N ARG A 31 12.47 -11.32 -5.22
CA ARG A 31 12.85 -12.59 -4.58
C ARG A 31 12.78 -12.52 -3.06
N VAL A 32 13.31 -11.44 -2.48
CA VAL A 32 13.30 -11.25 -1.01
C VAL A 32 11.86 -11.14 -0.49
N GLN A 33 10.98 -10.39 -1.16
CA GLN A 33 9.58 -10.28 -0.74
C GLN A 33 8.82 -11.59 -0.93
N ASN A 34 9.07 -12.30 -2.03
CA ASN A 34 8.46 -13.61 -2.29
C ASN A 34 8.86 -14.63 -1.23
N GLN A 35 10.15 -14.71 -0.91
CA GLN A 35 10.66 -15.59 0.14
C GLN A 35 10.04 -15.23 1.49
N TYR A 36 10.05 -13.95 1.87
CA TYR A 36 9.48 -13.47 3.12
C TYR A 36 8.01 -13.88 3.29
N TYR A 37 7.17 -13.60 2.28
CA TYR A 37 5.75 -13.96 2.37
C TYR A 37 5.51 -15.47 2.32
N SER A 38 6.31 -16.21 1.56
CA SER A 38 6.24 -17.67 1.53
C SER A 38 6.55 -18.26 2.91
N GLU A 39 7.61 -17.80 3.56
CA GLU A 39 7.99 -18.22 4.90
C GLU A 39 6.95 -17.81 5.94
N LEU A 40 6.47 -16.56 5.89
CA LEU A 40 5.47 -16.03 6.81
C LEU A 40 4.15 -16.81 6.75
N ILE A 41 3.65 -17.09 5.55
CA ILE A 41 2.40 -17.84 5.36
C ILE A 41 2.60 -19.30 5.76
N SER A 42 3.71 -19.92 5.37
CA SER A 42 4.01 -21.33 5.68
C SER A 42 4.27 -21.59 7.16
N SER A 43 4.73 -20.59 7.91
CA SER A 43 4.95 -20.70 9.35
C SER A 43 3.66 -20.75 10.16
N ASN A 44 2.53 -20.33 9.57
CA ASN A 44 1.23 -20.39 10.24
C ASN A 44 0.45 -21.65 9.81
N PRO A 45 0.20 -22.60 10.73
CA PRO A 45 -0.46 -23.86 10.39
C PRO A 45 -1.92 -23.70 9.93
N ASP A 46 -2.56 -22.57 10.27
CA ASP A 46 -3.95 -22.28 9.93
C ASP A 46 -4.09 -21.58 8.56
N TRP A 47 -2.96 -21.28 7.89
CA TRP A 47 -2.93 -20.60 6.62
C TRP A 47 -2.56 -21.54 5.47
N GLU A 48 -3.11 -21.25 4.31
CA GLU A 48 -2.79 -21.87 3.03
C GLU A 48 -2.43 -20.79 2.03
N MET A 49 -1.24 -20.86 1.44
CA MET A 49 -0.81 -19.88 0.43
C MET A 49 -1.56 -20.08 -0.87
N VAL A 50 -2.17 -19.02 -1.38
CA VAL A 50 -2.84 -19.01 -2.69
C VAL A 50 -1.88 -18.55 -3.78
N ASP A 51 -1.37 -17.31 -3.65
CA ASP A 51 -0.44 -16.71 -4.61
C ASP A 51 0.25 -15.48 -4.01
N ILE A 52 1.32 -15.02 -4.66
CA ILE A 52 1.98 -13.75 -4.38
C ILE A 52 1.88 -12.89 -5.63
N TYR A 53 1.08 -11.84 -5.54
CA TYR A 53 0.84 -10.88 -6.61
C TYR A 53 1.85 -9.75 -6.52
N ALA A 54 2.52 -9.41 -7.61
CA ALA A 54 3.56 -8.39 -7.58
C ALA A 54 3.51 -7.49 -8.82
N ASP A 55 3.26 -6.21 -8.61
CA ASP A 55 3.31 -5.19 -9.64
C ASP A 55 4.61 -4.41 -9.59
N GLU A 56 5.08 -3.97 -10.76
CA GLU A 56 6.19 -3.04 -10.85
C GLU A 56 5.76 -1.63 -10.47
N GLY A 57 6.50 -1.02 -9.54
CA GLY A 57 6.33 0.37 -9.17
C GLY A 57 7.10 1.27 -10.13
N ILE A 58 6.50 1.72 -11.22
CA ILE A 58 7.13 2.64 -12.15
C ILE A 58 7.16 4.04 -11.53
N THR A 59 8.35 4.63 -11.39
CA THR A 59 8.51 6.03 -11.03
C THR A 59 8.44 6.87 -12.32
N GLY A 60 7.39 7.68 -12.46
CA GLY A 60 7.22 8.57 -13.60
C GLY A 60 5.79 8.60 -14.15
N THR A 61 5.58 9.37 -15.17
CA THR A 61 4.30 9.79 -15.77
C THR A 61 3.52 8.68 -16.53
N SER A 62 3.98 7.44 -16.55
CA SER A 62 3.24 6.36 -17.20
C SER A 62 2.12 5.83 -16.32
N VAL A 63 0.99 5.54 -16.94
CA VAL A 63 -0.16 4.88 -16.30
C VAL A 63 0.30 3.49 -15.89
N GLU A 64 0.57 3.33 -14.60
CA GLU A 64 1.01 2.08 -14.01
C GLU A 64 -0.07 1.02 -14.21
N LYS A 65 0.19 0.05 -15.05
CA LYS A 65 -0.68 -1.11 -15.23
C LYS A 65 -0.50 -2.02 -14.01
N ARG A 66 -1.47 -1.99 -13.10
CA ARG A 66 -1.49 -2.87 -11.92
C ARG A 66 -2.19 -4.17 -12.28
N GLU A 67 -1.58 -4.93 -13.18
CA GLU A 67 -2.19 -6.15 -13.74
C GLU A 67 -2.36 -7.22 -12.64
N ASP A 68 -1.36 -7.39 -11.79
CA ASP A 68 -1.40 -8.34 -10.69
C ASP A 68 -2.35 -7.90 -9.57
N PHE A 69 -2.48 -6.61 -9.28
CA PHE A 69 -3.50 -6.12 -8.37
C PHE A 69 -4.92 -6.41 -8.90
N GLN A 70 -5.14 -6.19 -10.20
CA GLN A 70 -6.44 -6.50 -10.83
C GLN A 70 -6.72 -8.01 -10.79
N ARG A 71 -5.71 -8.84 -11.06
CA ARG A 71 -5.80 -10.30 -10.98
C ARG A 71 -6.14 -10.75 -9.55
N MET A 72 -5.48 -10.18 -8.55
CA MET A 72 -5.77 -10.42 -7.14
C MET A 72 -7.22 -10.07 -6.79
N MET A 73 -7.70 -8.89 -7.19
CA MET A 73 -9.09 -8.46 -6.95
C MET A 73 -10.10 -9.41 -7.63
N GLN A 74 -9.81 -9.87 -8.85
CA GLN A 74 -10.66 -10.86 -9.53
C GLN A 74 -10.69 -12.19 -8.78
N ASP A 75 -9.56 -12.66 -8.25
CA ASP A 75 -9.51 -13.90 -7.48
C ASP A 75 -10.22 -13.76 -6.12
N CYS A 76 -10.21 -12.57 -5.51
CA CYS A 76 -11.06 -12.26 -4.36
C CYS A 76 -12.56 -12.34 -4.70
N ARG A 77 -12.99 -11.75 -5.82
CA ARG A 77 -14.39 -11.82 -6.30
C ARG A 77 -14.83 -13.25 -6.60
N LYS A 78 -13.91 -14.10 -7.06
CA LYS A 78 -14.16 -15.55 -7.27
C LYS A 78 -14.15 -16.37 -5.97
N GLY A 79 -13.94 -15.71 -4.83
CA GLY A 79 -13.90 -16.36 -3.52
C GLY A 79 -12.71 -17.30 -3.32
N LYS A 80 -11.56 -17.04 -3.97
CA LYS A 80 -10.35 -17.87 -3.84
C LYS A 80 -9.45 -17.42 -2.68
N ILE A 81 -9.59 -16.20 -2.19
CA ILE A 81 -8.74 -15.56 -1.19
C ILE A 81 -9.60 -15.17 -0.02
N ASP A 82 -9.15 -15.44 1.19
CA ASP A 82 -9.80 -15.05 2.45
C ASP A 82 -9.04 -13.93 3.15
N ARG A 83 -7.72 -13.81 2.89
CA ARG A 83 -6.85 -12.82 3.52
C ARG A 83 -5.75 -12.35 2.58
N ILE A 84 -5.45 -11.05 2.61
CA ILE A 84 -4.35 -10.44 1.87
C ILE A 84 -3.35 -9.86 2.86
N LEU A 85 -2.05 -10.16 2.66
CA LEU A 85 -0.93 -9.55 3.37
C LEU A 85 -0.30 -8.49 2.48
N VAL A 86 -0.07 -7.30 3.03
CA VAL A 86 0.55 -6.17 2.32
C VAL A 86 1.52 -5.47 3.26
N LYS A 87 2.69 -5.12 2.78
CA LYS A 87 3.70 -4.44 3.59
C LYS A 87 3.18 -3.13 4.16
N SER A 88 2.55 -2.28 3.33
CA SER A 88 2.03 -0.97 3.76
C SER A 88 0.88 -0.49 2.89
N ILE A 89 0.12 0.47 3.41
CA ILE A 89 -0.97 1.15 2.69
C ILE A 89 -0.47 1.79 1.39
N SER A 90 0.71 2.40 1.41
CA SER A 90 1.30 3.05 0.22
C SER A 90 1.67 2.06 -0.89
N ARG A 91 1.90 0.78 -0.54
CA ARG A 91 2.10 -0.30 -1.50
C ARG A 91 0.79 -0.83 -2.05
N PHE A 92 -0.25 -0.83 -1.23
CA PHE A 92 -1.58 -1.32 -1.61
C PHE A 92 -2.32 -0.36 -2.55
N ALA A 93 -2.28 0.94 -2.30
CA ALA A 93 -2.99 1.93 -3.11
C ALA A 93 -2.18 3.19 -3.33
N ARG A 94 -2.48 3.93 -4.42
CA ARG A 94 -1.81 5.19 -4.80
C ARG A 94 -2.26 6.37 -3.96
N ASN A 95 -3.49 6.34 -3.53
CA ASN A 95 -4.11 7.40 -2.73
C ASN A 95 -5.13 6.80 -1.76
N THR A 96 -5.54 7.60 -0.80
CA THR A 96 -6.47 7.19 0.26
C THR A 96 -7.83 6.78 -0.28
N LYS A 97 -8.33 7.45 -1.34
CA LYS A 97 -9.64 7.16 -1.93
C LYS A 97 -9.67 5.76 -2.54
N ASP A 98 -8.65 5.42 -3.34
CA ASP A 98 -8.55 4.10 -3.98
C ASP A 98 -8.34 2.99 -2.93
N CYS A 99 -7.57 3.29 -1.87
CA CYS A 99 -7.37 2.36 -0.76
C CYS A 99 -8.69 2.05 -0.06
N LEU A 100 -9.46 3.09 0.30
CA LEU A 100 -10.76 2.92 0.97
C LEU A 100 -11.76 2.16 0.10
N ALA A 101 -11.81 2.45 -1.21
CA ALA A 101 -12.69 1.75 -2.14
C ALA A 101 -12.35 0.26 -2.21
N ALA A 102 -11.07 -0.07 -2.39
CA ALA A 102 -10.61 -1.46 -2.44
C ALA A 102 -10.83 -2.22 -1.12
N VAL A 103 -10.54 -1.59 0.03
CA VAL A 103 -10.76 -2.21 1.35
C VAL A 103 -12.23 -2.45 1.63
N ARG A 104 -13.14 -1.53 1.23
CA ARG A 104 -14.59 -1.71 1.36
C ARG A 104 -15.08 -2.88 0.52
N GLU A 105 -14.69 -2.93 -0.76
CA GLU A 105 -15.03 -4.03 -1.66
C GLU A 105 -14.55 -5.37 -1.08
N LEU A 106 -13.29 -5.45 -0.65
CA LEU A 106 -12.75 -6.68 -0.05
C LEU A 106 -13.51 -7.11 1.19
N LYS A 107 -13.90 -6.15 2.03
CA LYS A 107 -14.70 -6.43 3.23
C LYS A 107 -16.09 -6.98 2.89
N GLU A 108 -16.75 -6.44 1.86
CA GLU A 108 -18.03 -6.95 1.34
C GLU A 108 -17.88 -8.39 0.81
N LEU A 109 -16.73 -8.72 0.22
CA LEU A 109 -16.40 -10.07 -0.23
C LEU A 109 -15.97 -11.02 0.91
N GLY A 110 -15.89 -10.54 2.14
CA GLY A 110 -15.43 -11.32 3.30
C GLY A 110 -13.90 -11.51 3.33
N VAL A 111 -13.14 -10.73 2.55
CA VAL A 111 -11.68 -10.79 2.49
C VAL A 111 -11.08 -9.74 3.43
N SER A 112 -10.17 -10.16 4.31
CA SER A 112 -9.43 -9.27 5.21
C SER A 112 -8.10 -8.83 4.60
N VAL A 113 -7.63 -7.62 4.99
CA VAL A 113 -6.31 -7.09 4.61
C VAL A 113 -5.52 -6.79 5.87
N LEU A 114 -4.28 -7.27 5.92
CA LEU A 114 -3.30 -6.93 6.95
C LEU A 114 -2.23 -6.00 6.36
N PHE A 115 -2.17 -4.78 6.87
CA PHE A 115 -1.11 -3.81 6.57
C PHE A 115 -0.03 -3.93 7.66
N GLU A 116 1.09 -4.57 7.35
CA GLU A 116 2.10 -4.98 8.33
C GLU A 116 2.77 -3.76 9.01
N GLU A 117 3.25 -2.77 8.24
CA GLU A 117 3.94 -1.58 8.77
C GLU A 117 3.05 -0.73 9.69
N GLN A 118 1.74 -0.68 9.41
CA GLN A 118 0.79 0.08 10.21
C GLN A 118 0.16 -0.76 11.33
N GLY A 119 0.35 -2.08 11.32
CA GLY A 119 -0.30 -3.00 12.26
C GLY A 119 -1.83 -3.02 12.14
N ILE A 120 -2.37 -2.70 10.96
CA ILE A 120 -3.82 -2.59 10.73
C ILE A 120 -4.33 -3.89 10.12
N ASP A 121 -5.22 -4.57 10.84
CA ASP A 121 -5.94 -5.75 10.36
C ASP A 121 -7.42 -5.41 10.16
N THR A 122 -7.89 -5.39 8.91
CA THR A 122 -9.27 -5.03 8.58
C THR A 122 -10.31 -6.06 9.07
N ALA A 123 -9.87 -7.26 9.47
CA ALA A 123 -10.75 -8.23 10.13
C ALA A 123 -11.14 -7.79 11.55
N ARG A 124 -10.30 -7.00 12.21
CA ARG A 124 -10.44 -6.60 13.62
C ARG A 124 -10.99 -5.19 13.80
N VAL A 125 -11.08 -4.41 12.73
CA VAL A 125 -11.52 -3.01 12.79
C VAL A 125 -12.80 -2.79 12.01
N SER A 126 -13.66 -1.87 12.49
CA SER A 126 -14.88 -1.49 11.78
C SER A 126 -14.56 -0.67 10.52
N SER A 127 -15.53 -0.57 9.61
CA SER A 127 -15.34 0.22 8.36
C SER A 127 -15.13 1.70 8.66
N GLU A 128 -15.79 2.23 9.71
CA GLU A 128 -15.64 3.61 10.18
C GLU A 128 -14.22 3.83 10.72
N MET A 129 -13.70 2.88 11.49
CA MET A 129 -12.35 2.95 12.05
C MET A 129 -11.28 2.88 10.95
N VAL A 130 -11.45 2.03 9.93
CA VAL A 130 -10.56 2.01 8.75
C VAL A 130 -10.59 3.37 8.06
N THR A 131 -11.77 3.96 7.87
CA THR A 131 -11.93 5.29 7.26
C THR A 131 -11.23 6.38 8.07
N ALA A 132 -11.38 6.38 9.40
CA ALA A 132 -10.74 7.35 10.28
C ALA A 132 -9.20 7.24 10.26
N ILE A 133 -8.66 6.02 10.29
CA ILE A 133 -7.22 5.78 10.20
C ILE A 133 -6.68 6.27 8.85
N MET A 134 -7.36 5.95 7.75
CA MET A 134 -6.96 6.38 6.41
C MET A 134 -7.01 7.91 6.24
N ALA A 135 -8.03 8.57 6.79
CA ALA A 135 -8.13 10.03 6.79
C ALA A 135 -6.99 10.68 7.57
N SER A 136 -6.64 10.14 8.73
CA SER A 136 -5.50 10.62 9.54
C SER A 136 -4.16 10.46 8.82
N LEU A 137 -3.96 9.34 8.12
CA LEU A 137 -2.75 9.11 7.32
C LEU A 137 -2.65 10.06 6.12
N ALA A 138 -3.78 10.35 5.46
CA ALA A 138 -3.84 11.32 4.36
C ALA A 138 -3.48 12.73 4.84
N GLN A 139 -3.97 13.14 6.01
CA GLN A 139 -3.64 14.43 6.62
C GLN A 139 -2.15 14.55 6.92
N LYS A 140 -1.54 13.55 7.57
CA LYS A 140 -0.10 13.52 7.84
C LYS A 140 0.73 13.58 6.55
N GLY A 141 0.30 12.91 5.49
CA GLY A 141 0.95 12.99 4.18
C GLY A 141 0.93 14.42 3.60
N SER A 142 -0.21 15.12 3.71
CA SER A 142 -0.34 16.50 3.26
C SER A 142 0.47 17.47 4.08
N GLU A 143 0.54 17.32 5.39
CA GLU A 143 1.35 18.13 6.29
C GLU A 143 2.86 17.95 6.01
N SER A 144 3.31 16.72 5.76
CA SER A 144 4.69 16.42 5.40
C SER A 144 5.08 17.04 4.05
N ILE A 145 4.20 17.00 3.04
CA ILE A 145 4.42 17.65 1.73
C ILE A 145 4.50 19.18 1.92
N SER A 146 3.60 19.76 2.68
CA SER A 146 3.61 21.20 2.98
C SER A 146 4.87 21.63 3.71
N GLY A 147 5.30 20.87 4.72
CA GLY A 147 6.55 21.11 5.46
C GLY A 147 7.79 21.01 4.56
N ASN A 148 7.86 20.02 3.70
CA ASN A 148 8.96 19.85 2.74
C ASN A 148 8.99 20.97 1.70
N VAL A 149 7.84 21.45 1.24
CA VAL A 149 7.75 22.59 0.32
C VAL A 149 8.20 23.87 1.03
N GLN A 150 7.74 24.14 2.24
CA GLN A 150 8.19 25.31 3.03
C GLN A 150 9.69 25.26 3.31
N TRP A 151 10.23 24.10 3.72
CA TRP A 151 11.66 23.92 3.93
C TRP A 151 12.46 24.17 2.64
N GLY A 152 11.98 23.66 1.51
CA GLY A 152 12.59 23.88 0.19
C GLY A 152 12.57 25.35 -0.25
N TYR A 153 11.53 26.11 0.10
CA TYR A 153 11.49 27.57 -0.10
C TYR A 153 12.49 28.28 0.80
N GLN A 154 12.53 27.94 2.09
CA GLN A 154 13.43 28.54 3.06
C GLN A 154 14.90 28.32 2.68
N LYS A 155 15.27 27.10 2.28
CA LYS A 155 16.62 26.77 1.81
C LYS A 155 17.03 27.54 0.55
N ARG A 156 16.10 27.77 -0.36
CA ARG A 156 16.36 28.59 -1.57
C ARG A 156 16.51 30.08 -1.24
N MET A 157 15.74 30.58 -0.28
CA MET A 157 15.90 31.96 0.24
C MET A 157 17.23 32.15 0.91
N GLU A 158 17.67 31.24 1.80
CA GLU A 158 18.97 31.26 2.47
C GLU A 158 20.12 31.21 1.46
N GLY A 159 19.95 30.46 0.33
CA GLY A 159 20.95 30.35 -0.74
C GLY A 159 20.92 31.49 -1.77
N GLY A 160 20.09 32.52 -1.61
CA GLY A 160 19.96 33.65 -2.54
C GLY A 160 19.40 33.28 -3.92
N LYS A 161 18.88 32.05 -4.09
CA LYS A 161 18.30 31.57 -5.38
C LYS A 161 16.78 31.70 -5.36
N PHE A 162 16.27 32.83 -5.84
CA PHE A 162 14.85 33.09 -5.97
C PHE A 162 14.42 32.86 -7.43
N ASN A 163 13.82 31.70 -7.71
CA ASN A 163 13.24 31.40 -9.04
C ASN A 163 11.72 31.66 -9.02
N THR A 164 11.30 32.90 -8.84
CA THR A 164 9.91 33.29 -9.05
C THR A 164 9.83 34.28 -10.20
N CYS A 165 8.88 34.07 -11.12
CA CYS A 165 8.60 34.99 -12.23
C CYS A 165 8.06 36.36 -11.78
N LYS A 166 7.81 36.55 -10.50
CA LYS A 166 7.33 37.81 -9.89
C LYS A 166 8.13 38.11 -8.63
N ALA A 167 8.58 39.34 -8.49
CA ALA A 167 9.20 39.79 -7.25
C ALA A 167 8.20 39.72 -6.10
N PRO A 168 8.65 39.34 -4.87
CA PRO A 168 7.83 39.45 -3.66
C PRO A 168 7.38 40.91 -3.45
N TYR A 169 6.26 41.09 -2.74
CA TYR A 169 5.76 42.41 -2.41
C TYR A 169 6.85 43.29 -1.77
N GLY A 170 7.10 44.45 -2.32
CA GLY A 170 8.16 45.40 -1.86
C GLY A 170 9.54 45.22 -2.53
N PHE A 171 9.69 44.28 -3.48
CA PHE A 171 10.95 44.09 -4.23
C PHE A 171 10.72 44.27 -5.75
N THR A 172 11.72 44.76 -6.44
CA THR A 172 11.78 44.86 -7.91
C THR A 172 12.85 43.90 -8.43
N LEU A 173 12.56 43.19 -9.50
CA LEU A 173 13.55 42.40 -10.23
C LEU A 173 14.39 43.36 -11.08
N HIS A 174 15.72 43.40 -10.88
CA HIS A 174 16.65 44.02 -11.79
C HIS A 174 17.14 42.91 -12.77
N GLU A 175 17.05 43.18 -14.07
CA GLU A 175 17.64 42.33 -15.12
C GLU A 175 19.17 42.39 -15.09
#